data_38bd29d03eb3f49e58e08fe081c35dda
#
_entry.id   38bd29d03eb3f49e58e08fe081c35dda
#
_cell.length_a   1.000
_cell.length_b   1.000
_cell.length_c   1.000
_cell.angle_alpha   90.00
_cell.angle_beta   90.00
_cell.angle_gamma   90.00
#
_symmetry.space_group_name_H-M   'P 1'
#
loop_
_entity.id
_entity.type
_entity.pdbx_description
1 polymer ?
#
loop_
_entity_poly.entity_id
_entity_poly.type
_entity_poly.pdbx_seq_one_letter_code
_entity_poly.pdbx_strand_id
1 'polypeptide(L)'
;MPFSLKSSILRGSLLLGITAPLHAAAAPSVIAHALADPSRMEDRAQDARRHPAELVALAHVARGQAVLDLIPGGGYWTRIFSLIVGPTGHVYAVWPNAYAKLATSDVTALRKTAALQAYGNVTVAVQPQALPTAPTPLDVVWTSQNYHDYADPFLGRPGPDALARDAFRLLRPGGYFIVIDHRSAPGRGMADTDTLHRIDPAIVRRQAEAAGFVFAGESKVLANTSDPLTIKVFDPSIRGRTSQFAYAFRKPGGVR
;
A
#
# COMPACT_ATOMS: atom_id res chain seq x y z
N MET A 1 61.41 44.99 16.99
CA MET A 1 59.99 44.76 16.66
C MET A 1 59.88 43.37 16.04
N PRO A 2 59.30 42.38 16.74
CA PRO A 2 59.04 41.08 16.14
C PRO A 2 57.57 40.98 15.66
N PHE A 3 57.39 40.53 14.44
CA PHE A 3 56.09 40.20 13.82
C PHE A 3 55.50 38.87 14.40
N SER A 4 54.30 38.93 14.91
CA SER A 4 53.54 37.77 15.35
C SER A 4 52.71 37.21 14.22
N LEU A 5 53.01 35.96 13.76
CA LEU A 5 52.18 35.19 12.89
C LEU A 5 51.02 34.54 13.67
N LYS A 6 49.78 34.91 13.40
CA LYS A 6 48.58 34.19 13.89
C LYS A 6 48.29 33.07 12.92
N SER A 7 48.48 31.82 13.34
CA SER A 7 48.00 30.63 12.62
C SER A 7 46.48 30.45 12.83
N SER A 8 45.71 30.59 11.76
CA SER A 8 44.29 30.25 11.75
C SER A 8 44.14 28.77 11.40
N ILE A 9 43.69 27.95 12.37
CA ILE A 9 43.35 26.56 12.15
C ILE A 9 41.91 26.49 11.61
N LEU A 10 41.81 26.15 10.34
CA LEU A 10 40.52 25.89 9.68
C LEU A 10 40.04 24.47 10.06
N ARG A 11 39.06 24.40 10.96
CA ARG A 11 38.39 23.12 11.29
C ARG A 11 37.42 22.79 10.15
N GLY A 12 37.80 21.89 9.26
CA GLY A 12 36.92 21.31 8.29
C GLY A 12 35.98 20.28 8.95
N SER A 13 34.71 20.61 9.07
CA SER A 13 33.69 19.65 9.48
C SER A 13 33.36 18.71 8.33
N LEU A 14 33.78 17.46 8.44
CA LEU A 14 33.43 16.38 7.49
C LEU A 14 31.99 15.95 7.77
N LEU A 15 31.05 16.44 6.98
CA LEU A 15 29.67 15.96 6.99
C LEU A 15 29.62 14.58 6.28
N LEU A 16 29.58 13.49 7.07
CA LEU A 16 29.22 12.17 6.54
C LEU A 16 27.76 12.21 6.11
N GLY A 17 27.52 12.34 4.83
CA GLY A 17 26.19 12.17 4.23
C GLY A 17 25.79 10.70 4.30
N ILE A 18 24.86 10.35 5.20
CA ILE A 18 24.20 9.04 5.22
C ILE A 18 23.27 8.99 4.00
N THR A 19 23.74 8.41 2.92
CA THR A 19 22.89 8.08 1.76
C THR A 19 22.08 6.83 2.11
N ALA A 20 20.79 6.99 2.42
CA ALA A 20 19.89 5.86 2.52
C ALA A 20 19.88 5.11 1.16
N PRO A 21 20.01 3.78 1.13
CA PRO A 21 20.00 3.04 -0.12
C PRO A 21 18.66 3.23 -0.83
N LEU A 22 18.70 3.70 -2.05
CA LEU A 22 17.54 3.75 -2.94
C LEU A 22 17.26 2.30 -3.37
N HIS A 23 16.24 1.65 -2.78
CA HIS A 23 15.86 0.32 -3.23
C HIS A 23 15.28 0.42 -4.64
N ALA A 24 15.94 -0.23 -5.59
CA ALA A 24 15.40 -0.38 -6.94
C ALA A 24 14.15 -1.27 -6.90
N ALA A 25 13.17 -0.96 -7.76
CA ALA A 25 12.00 -1.82 -7.93
C ALA A 25 12.42 -3.28 -8.21
N ALA A 26 11.62 -4.25 -7.75
CA ALA A 26 11.90 -5.65 -8.00
C ALA A 26 12.03 -5.93 -9.50
N ALA A 27 13.08 -6.64 -9.89
CA ALA A 27 13.24 -7.09 -11.26
C ALA A 27 12.06 -8.01 -11.66
N PRO A 28 11.62 -8.00 -12.91
CA PRO A 28 10.52 -8.85 -13.39
C PRO A 28 10.68 -10.33 -13.01
N SER A 29 11.91 -10.83 -12.97
CA SER A 29 12.24 -12.20 -12.53
C SER A 29 11.88 -12.46 -11.07
N VAL A 30 12.07 -11.51 -10.15
CA VAL A 30 11.73 -11.66 -8.72
C VAL A 30 10.21 -11.74 -8.56
N ILE A 31 9.46 -10.88 -9.27
CA ILE A 31 8.00 -10.92 -9.25
C ILE A 31 7.51 -12.26 -9.81
N ALA A 32 8.03 -12.70 -10.96
CA ALA A 32 7.66 -13.97 -11.58
C ALA A 32 7.92 -15.17 -10.65
N HIS A 33 9.06 -15.22 -9.97
CA HIS A 33 9.36 -16.26 -8.98
C HIS A 33 8.38 -16.24 -7.80
N ALA A 34 8.08 -15.05 -7.24
CA ALA A 34 7.11 -14.93 -6.16
C ALA A 34 5.70 -15.40 -6.59
N LEU A 35 5.29 -15.09 -7.81
CA LEU A 35 3.99 -15.52 -8.35
C LEU A 35 3.94 -17.03 -8.61
N ALA A 36 5.06 -17.64 -8.99
CA ALA A 36 5.18 -19.06 -9.27
C ALA A 36 5.44 -19.91 -8.00
N ASP A 37 5.61 -19.29 -6.82
CA ASP A 37 5.95 -20.01 -5.59
C ASP A 37 4.88 -21.05 -5.23
N PRO A 38 5.26 -22.31 -4.89
CA PRO A 38 4.33 -23.38 -4.53
C PRO A 38 3.41 -23.04 -3.35
N SER A 39 3.87 -22.23 -2.40
CA SER A 39 3.08 -21.83 -1.23
C SER A 39 1.86 -20.96 -1.58
N ARG A 40 1.78 -20.45 -2.82
CA ARG A 40 0.66 -19.66 -3.37
C ARG A 40 -0.30 -20.46 -4.26
N MET A 41 -0.20 -21.80 -4.30
CA MET A 41 -0.97 -22.60 -5.25
C MET A 41 -2.48 -22.29 -5.22
N GLU A 42 -3.05 -22.10 -4.04
CA GLU A 42 -4.48 -21.75 -3.87
C GLU A 42 -4.83 -20.34 -4.36
N ASP A 43 -3.87 -19.42 -4.33
CA ASP A 43 -4.08 -18.03 -4.76
C ASP A 43 -4.05 -17.86 -6.28
N ARG A 44 -3.37 -18.74 -7.00
CA ARG A 44 -3.12 -18.60 -8.45
C ARG A 44 -4.39 -18.50 -9.28
N ALA A 45 -5.48 -19.11 -8.83
CA ALA A 45 -6.78 -18.98 -9.49
C ALA A 45 -7.28 -17.52 -9.55
N GLN A 46 -6.74 -16.64 -8.69
CA GLN A 46 -7.10 -15.23 -8.65
C GLN A 46 -6.16 -14.36 -9.52
N ASP A 47 -5.00 -14.86 -9.92
CA ASP A 47 -3.95 -14.06 -10.58
C ASP A 47 -4.45 -13.45 -11.90
N ALA A 48 -5.19 -14.23 -12.71
CA ALA A 48 -5.76 -13.73 -13.96
C ALA A 48 -6.71 -12.53 -13.79
N ARG A 49 -7.41 -12.45 -12.66
CA ARG A 49 -8.34 -11.38 -12.34
C ARG A 49 -7.67 -10.20 -11.62
N ARG A 50 -6.61 -10.47 -10.84
CA ARG A 50 -5.96 -9.48 -9.98
C ARG A 50 -4.74 -8.84 -10.63
N HIS A 51 -4.23 -9.38 -11.74
CA HIS A 51 -3.07 -8.88 -12.48
C HIS A 51 -1.86 -8.53 -11.59
N PRO A 52 -1.39 -9.46 -10.71
CA PRO A 52 -0.44 -9.13 -9.68
C PRO A 52 0.92 -8.65 -10.20
N ALA A 53 1.37 -9.15 -11.35
CA ALA A 53 2.66 -8.76 -11.91
C ALA A 53 2.74 -7.25 -12.18
N GLU A 54 1.71 -6.68 -12.82
CA GLU A 54 1.67 -5.26 -13.17
C GLU A 54 1.45 -4.38 -11.93
N LEU A 55 0.59 -4.80 -11.01
CA LEU A 55 0.27 -4.00 -9.83
C LEU A 55 1.43 -3.98 -8.82
N VAL A 56 2.14 -5.09 -8.66
CA VAL A 56 3.35 -5.14 -7.83
C VAL A 56 4.49 -4.31 -8.44
N ALA A 57 4.62 -4.35 -9.78
CA ALA A 57 5.59 -3.49 -10.48
C ALA A 57 5.27 -2.00 -10.28
N LEU A 58 3.98 -1.61 -10.35
CA LEU A 58 3.52 -0.25 -10.07
C LEU A 58 3.84 0.18 -8.63
N ALA A 59 3.80 -0.74 -7.68
CA ALA A 59 4.07 -0.48 -6.26
C ALA A 59 5.56 -0.36 -5.93
N HIS A 60 6.45 -0.69 -6.85
CA HIS A 60 7.90 -0.70 -6.63
C HIS A 60 8.34 -1.54 -5.42
N VAL A 61 7.61 -2.61 -5.10
CA VAL A 61 8.00 -3.51 -4.01
C VAL A 61 9.30 -4.22 -4.38
N ALA A 62 10.25 -4.25 -3.43
CA ALA A 62 11.56 -4.83 -3.65
C ALA A 62 12.10 -5.57 -2.43
N ARG A 63 13.15 -6.37 -2.62
CA ARG A 63 13.82 -7.11 -1.54
C ARG A 63 14.29 -6.17 -0.43
N GLY A 64 14.11 -6.59 0.82
CA GLY A 64 14.54 -5.87 2.01
C GLY A 64 13.61 -4.73 2.44
N GLN A 65 12.52 -4.48 1.74
CA GLN A 65 11.58 -3.40 2.06
C GLN A 65 10.63 -3.76 3.21
N ALA A 66 10.11 -2.71 3.85
CA ALA A 66 9.00 -2.76 4.80
C ALA A 66 7.69 -2.33 4.13
N VAL A 67 6.72 -3.23 4.07
CA VAL A 67 5.44 -3.03 3.40
C VAL A 67 4.30 -3.11 4.42
N LEU A 68 3.40 -2.13 4.40
CA LEU A 68 2.12 -2.21 5.10
C LEU A 68 1.04 -2.64 4.10
N ASP A 69 0.42 -3.81 4.34
CA ASP A 69 -0.76 -4.31 3.65
C ASP A 69 -1.98 -4.04 4.55
N LEU A 70 -2.76 -3.01 4.19
CA LEU A 70 -3.87 -2.54 5.00
C LEU A 70 -5.16 -3.25 4.60
N ILE A 71 -5.81 -3.88 5.59
CA ILE A 71 -7.02 -4.69 5.43
C ILE A 71 -6.78 -5.79 4.38
N PRO A 72 -5.81 -6.70 4.64
CA PRO A 72 -5.30 -7.63 3.64
C PRO A 72 -6.28 -8.74 3.21
N GLY A 73 -7.48 -8.81 3.80
CA GLY A 73 -8.43 -9.90 3.56
C GLY A 73 -7.79 -11.25 3.82
N GLY A 74 -8.01 -12.24 2.96
CA GLY A 74 -7.37 -13.56 3.07
C GLY A 74 -5.87 -13.59 2.83
N GLY A 75 -5.18 -12.43 2.69
CA GLY A 75 -3.72 -12.32 2.61
C GLY A 75 -3.13 -12.58 1.23
N TYR A 76 -3.90 -12.43 0.16
CA TYR A 76 -3.42 -12.62 -1.20
C TYR A 76 -2.19 -11.74 -1.52
N TRP A 77 -2.29 -10.42 -1.25
CA TRP A 77 -1.18 -9.49 -1.46
C TRP A 77 -0.06 -9.67 -0.44
N THR A 78 -0.41 -9.91 0.82
CA THR A 78 0.55 -10.19 1.90
C THR A 78 1.53 -11.29 1.52
N ARG A 79 1.04 -12.43 0.98
CA ARG A 79 1.90 -13.55 0.56
C ARG A 79 2.83 -13.17 -0.59
N ILE A 80 2.35 -12.43 -1.57
CA ILE A 80 3.17 -11.94 -2.67
C ILE A 80 4.28 -11.00 -2.15
N PHE A 81 3.90 -10.02 -1.32
CA PHE A 81 4.87 -9.08 -0.76
C PHE A 81 5.91 -9.78 0.10
N SER A 82 5.51 -10.72 0.96
CA SER A 82 6.41 -11.51 1.80
C SER A 82 7.50 -12.22 0.98
N LEU A 83 7.11 -12.88 -0.11
CA LEU A 83 8.03 -13.58 -1.01
C LEU A 83 8.98 -12.62 -1.74
N ILE A 84 8.51 -11.43 -2.13
CA ILE A 84 9.33 -10.44 -2.84
C ILE A 84 10.31 -9.76 -1.89
N VAL A 85 9.84 -9.27 -0.72
CA VAL A 85 10.72 -8.57 0.21
C VAL A 85 11.74 -9.50 0.85
N GLY A 86 11.43 -10.80 0.96
CA GLY A 86 12.32 -11.84 1.44
C GLY A 86 12.68 -11.69 2.92
N PRO A 87 13.66 -12.47 3.43
CA PRO A 87 13.93 -12.57 4.87
C PRO A 87 14.54 -11.31 5.50
N THR A 88 15.03 -10.36 4.70
CA THR A 88 15.57 -9.08 5.16
C THR A 88 14.54 -7.95 5.11
N GLY A 89 13.38 -8.18 4.48
CA GLY A 89 12.24 -7.27 4.46
C GLY A 89 11.16 -7.71 5.44
N HIS A 90 10.08 -6.92 5.53
CA HIS A 90 8.97 -7.22 6.42
C HIS A 90 7.62 -6.78 5.85
N VAL A 91 6.56 -7.55 6.14
CA VAL A 91 5.19 -7.21 5.78
C VAL A 91 4.34 -7.07 7.04
N TYR A 92 3.74 -5.91 7.21
CA TYR A 92 2.77 -5.63 8.26
C TYR A 92 1.37 -5.74 7.69
N ALA A 93 0.67 -6.82 8.03
CA ALA A 93 -0.70 -7.09 7.63
C ALA A 93 -1.64 -6.58 8.73
N VAL A 94 -2.30 -5.46 8.51
CA VAL A 94 -2.97 -4.70 9.57
C VAL A 94 -4.46 -4.52 9.29
N TRP A 95 -5.30 -4.81 10.29
CA TRP A 95 -6.72 -4.47 10.29
C TRP A 95 -7.08 -3.48 11.39
N PRO A 96 -7.95 -2.51 11.12
CA PRO A 96 -8.74 -1.85 12.16
C PRO A 96 -9.63 -2.87 12.89
N ASN A 97 -9.79 -2.75 14.20
CA ASN A 97 -10.60 -3.68 15.01
C ASN A 97 -12.05 -3.77 14.54
N ALA A 98 -12.64 -2.65 14.10
CA ALA A 98 -13.98 -2.65 13.54
C ALA A 98 -14.08 -3.55 12.30
N TYR A 99 -13.09 -3.49 11.41
CA TYR A 99 -13.03 -4.33 10.20
C TYR A 99 -12.73 -5.80 10.54
N ALA A 100 -11.79 -6.04 11.46
CA ALA A 100 -11.41 -7.39 11.88
C ALA A 100 -12.58 -8.19 12.46
N LYS A 101 -13.53 -7.52 13.12
CA LYS A 101 -14.78 -8.15 13.62
C LYS A 101 -15.66 -8.69 12.48
N LEU A 102 -15.61 -8.07 11.31
CA LEU A 102 -16.36 -8.52 10.12
C LEU A 102 -15.58 -9.58 9.33
N ALA A 103 -14.26 -9.65 9.51
CA ALA A 103 -13.35 -10.51 8.76
C ALA A 103 -12.57 -11.51 9.66
N THR A 104 -13.21 -12.04 10.70
CA THR A 104 -12.58 -12.91 11.71
C THR A 104 -11.95 -14.16 11.11
N SER A 105 -12.56 -14.76 10.08
CA SER A 105 -12.03 -15.90 9.35
C SER A 105 -10.72 -15.55 8.62
N ASP A 106 -10.68 -14.39 7.97
CA ASP A 106 -9.49 -13.92 7.24
C ASP A 106 -8.32 -13.62 8.19
N VAL A 107 -8.60 -12.93 9.30
CA VAL A 107 -7.60 -12.66 10.35
C VAL A 107 -7.02 -13.97 10.87
N THR A 108 -7.89 -14.96 11.16
CA THR A 108 -7.47 -16.27 11.68
C THR A 108 -6.64 -17.03 10.64
N ALA A 109 -7.09 -17.05 9.39
CA ALA A 109 -6.39 -17.72 8.30
C ALA A 109 -5.00 -17.10 8.05
N LEU A 110 -4.91 -15.76 8.03
CA LEU A 110 -3.64 -15.10 7.79
C LEU A 110 -2.66 -15.25 8.97
N ARG A 111 -3.15 -15.31 10.22
CA ARG A 111 -2.30 -15.65 11.38
C ARG A 111 -1.72 -17.05 11.28
N LYS A 112 -2.50 -18.04 10.81
CA LYS A 112 -1.99 -19.40 10.55
C LYS A 112 -0.93 -19.39 9.43
N THR A 113 -1.17 -18.62 8.36
CA THR A 113 -0.19 -18.45 7.27
C THR A 113 1.11 -17.83 7.78
N ALA A 114 1.04 -16.75 8.56
CA ALA A 114 2.21 -16.07 9.11
C ALA A 114 3.02 -16.92 10.09
N ALA A 115 2.42 -17.97 10.67
CA ALA A 115 3.13 -18.94 11.52
C ALA A 115 3.95 -19.97 10.70
N LEU A 116 3.78 -20.04 9.40
CA LEU A 116 4.57 -20.91 8.53
C LEU A 116 5.97 -20.30 8.30
N GLN A 117 7.01 -21.13 8.26
CA GLN A 117 8.38 -20.68 8.04
C GLN A 117 8.54 -19.83 6.77
N ALA A 118 7.81 -20.18 5.70
CA ALA A 118 7.83 -19.44 4.43
C ALA A 118 7.39 -17.98 4.55
N TYR A 119 6.64 -17.62 5.61
CA TYR A 119 6.08 -16.30 5.86
C TYR A 119 6.52 -15.70 7.20
N GLY A 120 7.67 -16.12 7.72
CA GLY A 120 8.22 -15.65 9.01
C GLY A 120 8.54 -14.14 9.05
N ASN A 121 8.52 -13.46 7.91
CA ASN A 121 8.67 -12.02 7.78
C ASN A 121 7.32 -11.27 7.74
N VAL A 122 6.21 -11.90 8.15
CA VAL A 122 4.87 -11.30 8.20
C VAL A 122 4.44 -11.10 9.64
N THR A 123 4.05 -9.87 9.98
CA THR A 123 3.36 -9.57 11.24
C THR A 123 1.88 -9.29 10.98
N VAL A 124 1.00 -10.03 11.66
CA VAL A 124 -0.45 -9.87 11.56
C VAL A 124 -0.95 -9.13 12.79
N ALA A 125 -1.53 -7.94 12.61
CA ALA A 125 -2.01 -7.10 13.69
C ALA A 125 -3.47 -6.67 13.51
N VAL A 126 -4.21 -6.66 14.62
CA VAL A 126 -5.52 -6.01 14.73
C VAL A 126 -5.34 -4.82 15.67
N GLN A 127 -5.69 -3.62 15.20
CA GLN A 127 -5.46 -2.38 15.92
C GLN A 127 -6.78 -1.74 16.35
N PRO A 128 -6.85 -1.13 17.56
CA PRO A 128 -8.08 -0.54 18.08
C PRO A 128 -8.58 0.65 17.26
N GLN A 129 -7.67 1.43 16.70
CA GLN A 129 -7.96 2.60 15.87
C GLN A 129 -8.21 2.23 14.40
N ALA A 130 -8.98 3.07 13.71
CA ALA A 130 -9.22 2.91 12.27
C ALA A 130 -7.97 3.23 11.43
N LEU A 131 -7.23 4.27 11.82
CA LEU A 131 -6.01 4.68 11.11
C LEU A 131 -4.84 3.77 11.49
N PRO A 132 -4.03 3.32 10.51
CA PRO A 132 -3.00 2.33 10.75
C PRO A 132 -1.81 2.89 11.52
N THR A 133 -1.18 2.02 12.32
CA THR A 133 0.16 2.22 12.85
C THR A 133 1.04 1.04 12.48
N ALA A 134 2.31 1.30 12.24
CA ALA A 134 3.32 0.29 11.97
C ALA A 134 4.70 0.83 12.39
N PRO A 135 5.71 -0.03 12.61
CA PRO A 135 7.08 0.43 12.72
C PRO A 135 7.48 1.25 11.49
N THR A 136 8.10 2.38 11.70
CA THR A 136 8.49 3.34 10.65
C THR A 136 10.01 3.46 10.56
N PRO A 137 10.54 3.87 9.40
CA PRO A 137 9.83 4.24 8.17
C PRO A 137 9.43 3.03 7.31
N LEU A 138 8.30 3.13 6.60
CA LEU A 138 7.87 2.15 5.62
C LEU A 138 8.32 2.53 4.21
N ASP A 139 8.48 1.53 3.35
CA ASP A 139 8.75 1.70 1.91
C ASP A 139 7.47 1.81 1.09
N VAL A 140 6.49 0.97 1.42
CA VAL A 140 5.21 0.90 0.73
C VAL A 140 4.06 0.82 1.74
N VAL A 141 3.01 1.60 1.50
CA VAL A 141 1.69 1.43 2.09
C VAL A 141 0.74 1.02 0.98
N TRP A 142 0.09 -0.12 1.15
CA TRP A 142 -0.82 -0.72 0.17
C TRP A 142 -2.21 -0.83 0.73
N THR A 143 -3.22 -0.39 -0.04
CA THR A 143 -4.64 -0.65 0.23
C THR A 143 -5.33 -1.10 -1.06
N SER A 144 -6.15 -2.15 -0.97
CA SER A 144 -6.83 -2.73 -2.11
C SER A 144 -8.27 -3.01 -1.79
N GLN A 145 -9.18 -2.26 -2.42
CA GLN A 145 -10.64 -2.35 -2.28
C GLN A 145 -11.15 -1.97 -0.89
N ASN A 146 -10.42 -1.07 -0.19
CA ASN A 146 -10.73 -0.66 1.19
C ASN A 146 -10.59 0.84 1.44
N TYR A 147 -10.08 1.61 0.48
CA TYR A 147 -9.88 3.04 0.68
C TYR A 147 -11.22 3.77 0.86
N HIS A 148 -12.23 3.36 0.10
CA HIS A 148 -13.59 3.91 0.20
C HIS A 148 -14.23 3.68 1.58
N ASP A 149 -13.93 2.55 2.24
CA ASP A 149 -14.51 2.18 3.55
C ASP A 149 -14.18 3.20 4.65
N TYR A 150 -13.11 3.99 4.50
CA TYR A 150 -12.72 5.01 5.46
C TYR A 150 -13.71 6.20 5.52
N ALA A 151 -14.61 6.33 4.54
CA ALA A 151 -15.74 7.26 4.58
C ALA A 151 -16.94 6.71 5.35
N ASP A 152 -16.97 5.41 5.65
CA ASP A 152 -18.16 4.70 6.08
C ASP A 152 -18.33 4.69 7.61
N PRO A 153 -19.59 4.63 8.10
CA PRO A 153 -19.91 4.72 9.53
C PRO A 153 -19.28 3.62 10.37
N PHE A 154 -19.15 2.40 9.84
CA PHE A 154 -18.66 1.25 10.61
C PHE A 154 -17.20 1.39 11.05
N LEU A 155 -16.39 2.15 10.33
CA LEU A 155 -15.03 2.53 10.73
C LEU A 155 -14.97 3.80 11.58
N GLY A 156 -16.12 4.43 11.90
CA GLY A 156 -16.18 5.68 12.64
C GLY A 156 -15.90 6.92 11.78
N ARG A 157 -15.92 6.78 10.45
CA ARG A 157 -15.71 7.88 9.48
C ARG A 157 -14.43 8.69 9.72
N PRO A 158 -13.25 8.07 9.83
CA PRO A 158 -12.02 8.83 9.98
C PRO A 158 -11.71 9.69 8.74
N GLY A 159 -12.29 9.32 7.59
CA GLY A 159 -12.10 9.93 6.29
C GLY A 159 -10.94 9.31 5.50
N PRO A 160 -11.12 9.07 4.19
CA PRO A 160 -10.03 8.60 3.35
C PRO A 160 -8.84 9.58 3.27
N ASP A 161 -9.10 10.88 3.41
CA ASP A 161 -8.07 11.91 3.50
C ASP A 161 -7.20 11.78 4.77
N ALA A 162 -7.77 11.35 5.89
CA ALA A 162 -7.00 11.04 7.09
C ALA A 162 -6.10 9.81 6.87
N LEU A 163 -6.60 8.78 6.17
CA LEU A 163 -5.76 7.64 5.79
C LEU A 163 -4.61 8.07 4.88
N ALA A 164 -4.85 8.96 3.91
CA ALA A 164 -3.80 9.48 3.04
C ALA A 164 -2.71 10.24 3.84
N ARG A 165 -3.10 11.09 4.82
CA ARG A 165 -2.16 11.78 5.72
C ARG A 165 -1.36 10.80 6.57
N ASP A 166 -1.99 9.75 7.10
CA ASP A 166 -1.29 8.73 7.88
C ASP A 166 -0.32 7.90 7.04
N ALA A 167 -0.73 7.50 5.84
CA ALA A 167 0.16 6.83 4.89
C ALA A 167 1.39 7.71 4.58
N PHE A 168 1.18 9.03 4.40
CA PHE A 168 2.28 9.98 4.20
C PHE A 168 3.22 10.02 5.41
N ARG A 169 2.69 10.05 6.64
CA ARG A 169 3.47 10.05 7.88
C ARG A 169 4.31 8.78 8.02
N LEU A 170 3.71 7.61 7.74
CA LEU A 170 4.34 6.31 7.92
C LEU A 170 5.46 6.02 6.89
N LEU A 171 5.35 6.57 5.69
CA LEU A 171 6.31 6.33 4.62
C LEU A 171 7.61 7.12 4.80
N ARG A 172 8.73 6.51 4.40
CA ARG A 172 9.98 7.24 4.21
C ARG A 172 9.89 8.20 3.01
N PRO A 173 10.75 9.23 2.94
CA PRO A 173 10.93 9.98 1.70
C PRO A 173 11.25 9.04 0.53
N GLY A 174 10.57 9.21 -0.59
CA GLY A 174 10.66 8.34 -1.77
C GLY A 174 9.83 7.06 -1.70
N GLY A 175 9.15 6.76 -0.58
CA GLY A 175 8.22 5.62 -0.46
C GLY A 175 6.91 5.82 -1.22
N TYR A 176 6.17 4.73 -1.40
CA TYR A 176 4.97 4.69 -2.24
C TYR A 176 3.72 4.38 -1.44
N PHE A 177 2.65 5.11 -1.74
CA PHE A 177 1.28 4.80 -1.33
C PHE A 177 0.51 4.30 -2.53
N ILE A 178 0.00 3.07 -2.44
CA ILE A 178 -0.75 2.43 -3.52
C ILE A 178 -2.21 2.30 -3.11
N VAL A 179 -3.08 2.82 -3.97
CA VAL A 179 -4.54 2.74 -3.79
C VAL A 179 -5.15 2.03 -4.99
N ILE A 180 -5.71 0.87 -4.75
CA ILE A 180 -6.53 0.14 -5.71
C ILE A 180 -7.95 0.14 -5.17
N ASP A 181 -8.93 0.62 -5.95
CA ASP A 181 -10.30 0.61 -5.46
C ASP A 181 -11.34 0.55 -6.58
N HIS A 182 -12.56 0.22 -6.20
CA HIS A 182 -13.71 0.19 -7.09
C HIS A 182 -14.07 1.59 -7.56
N ARG A 183 -14.09 1.77 -8.88
CA ARG A 183 -14.40 3.04 -9.51
C ARG A 183 -15.89 3.36 -9.40
N SER A 184 -16.24 4.58 -8.98
CA SER A 184 -17.56 5.17 -9.22
C SER A 184 -17.57 6.01 -10.52
N ALA A 185 -18.74 6.47 -10.91
CA ALA A 185 -18.88 7.40 -12.02
C ALA A 185 -18.16 8.74 -11.72
N PRO A 186 -17.63 9.43 -12.75
CA PRO A 186 -16.97 10.71 -12.57
C PRO A 186 -17.88 11.76 -11.89
N GLY A 187 -17.30 12.55 -11.00
CA GLY A 187 -18.01 13.62 -10.28
C GLY A 187 -18.81 13.14 -9.07
N ARG A 188 -18.82 11.84 -8.78
CA ARG A 188 -19.54 11.29 -7.62
C ARG A 188 -18.79 11.51 -6.29
N GLY A 189 -17.48 11.76 -6.32
CA GLY A 189 -16.69 11.95 -5.11
C GLY A 189 -16.77 10.74 -4.18
N MET A 190 -17.31 10.92 -2.97
CA MET A 190 -17.52 9.88 -1.96
C MET A 190 -19.00 9.48 -1.80
N ALA A 191 -19.89 9.92 -2.68
CA ALA A 191 -21.33 9.68 -2.51
C ALA A 191 -21.75 8.20 -2.59
N ASP A 192 -20.92 7.37 -3.21
CA ASP A 192 -21.21 5.96 -3.49
C ASP A 192 -20.44 4.98 -2.56
N THR A 193 -19.65 5.47 -1.58
CA THR A 193 -18.80 4.60 -0.74
C THR A 193 -19.61 3.58 0.05
N ASP A 194 -20.54 4.01 0.87
CA ASP A 194 -21.37 3.16 1.74
C ASP A 194 -22.42 2.35 0.96
N THR A 195 -22.98 2.93 -0.10
CA THR A 195 -24.10 2.31 -0.84
C THR A 195 -23.66 1.34 -1.92
N LEU A 196 -22.69 1.75 -2.76
CA LEU A 196 -22.22 0.96 -3.89
C LEU A 196 -20.85 0.33 -3.65
N HIS A 197 -20.15 0.68 -2.57
CA HIS A 197 -18.73 0.36 -2.30
C HIS A 197 -17.83 0.79 -3.47
N ARG A 198 -17.98 2.06 -3.88
CA ARG A 198 -17.25 2.68 -4.97
C ARG A 198 -16.81 4.09 -4.59
N ILE A 199 -15.68 4.53 -5.12
CA ILE A 199 -15.16 5.88 -4.92
C ILE A 199 -14.70 6.49 -6.24
N ASP A 200 -14.88 7.80 -6.41
CA ASP A 200 -14.40 8.51 -7.59
C ASP A 200 -12.86 8.64 -7.54
N PRO A 201 -12.14 8.11 -8.55
CA PRO A 201 -10.68 8.20 -8.58
C PRO A 201 -10.14 9.64 -8.49
N ALA A 202 -10.91 10.61 -8.98
CA ALA A 202 -10.50 12.03 -8.94
C ALA A 202 -10.45 12.58 -7.50
N ILE A 203 -11.34 12.14 -6.60
CA ILE A 203 -11.27 12.56 -5.19
C ILE A 203 -10.09 11.89 -4.49
N VAL A 204 -9.81 10.62 -4.78
CA VAL A 204 -8.67 9.88 -4.22
C VAL A 204 -7.36 10.58 -4.57
N ARG A 205 -7.21 10.98 -5.83
CA ARG A 205 -6.02 11.72 -6.27
C ARG A 205 -5.88 13.05 -5.53
N ARG A 206 -6.96 13.85 -5.45
CA ARG A 206 -6.94 15.12 -4.70
C ARG A 206 -6.60 14.94 -3.22
N GLN A 207 -7.12 13.90 -2.56
CA GLN A 207 -6.86 13.62 -1.15
C GLN A 207 -5.39 13.23 -0.91
N ALA A 208 -4.82 12.39 -1.77
CA ALA A 208 -3.41 12.02 -1.69
C ALA A 208 -2.49 13.22 -1.97
N GLU A 209 -2.77 14.01 -3.01
CA GLU A 209 -2.00 15.22 -3.32
C GLU A 209 -2.10 16.26 -2.17
N ALA A 210 -3.27 16.43 -1.57
CA ALA A 210 -3.45 17.29 -0.40
C ALA A 210 -2.70 16.80 0.85
N ALA A 211 -2.45 15.50 0.98
CA ALA A 211 -1.61 14.93 2.03
C ALA A 211 -0.10 15.13 1.78
N GLY A 212 0.29 15.64 0.61
CA GLY A 212 1.69 15.94 0.24
C GLY A 212 2.31 14.95 -0.74
N PHE A 213 1.57 13.97 -1.21
CA PHE A 213 2.06 13.04 -2.23
C PHE A 213 2.14 13.69 -3.61
N VAL A 214 3.03 13.13 -4.43
CA VAL A 214 3.05 13.38 -5.87
C VAL A 214 2.48 12.15 -6.58
N PHE A 215 1.57 12.37 -7.53
CA PHE A 215 1.06 11.28 -8.36
C PHE A 215 2.20 10.69 -9.20
N ALA A 216 2.45 9.40 -9.06
CA ALA A 216 3.58 8.70 -9.67
C ALA A 216 3.18 7.81 -10.85
N GLY A 217 1.88 7.54 -11.01
CA GLY A 217 1.38 6.76 -12.14
C GLY A 217 0.11 5.98 -11.82
N GLU A 218 -0.42 5.35 -12.86
CA GLU A 218 -1.60 4.49 -12.79
C GLU A 218 -1.40 3.21 -13.61
N SER A 219 -2.14 2.16 -13.25
CA SER A 219 -2.38 1.01 -14.14
C SER A 219 -3.87 0.93 -14.47
N LYS A 220 -4.16 0.66 -15.75
CA LYS A 220 -5.53 0.47 -16.25
C LYS A 220 -5.90 -1.01 -16.38
N VAL A 221 -5.05 -1.91 -15.93
CA VAL A 221 -5.21 -3.36 -16.08
C VAL A 221 -6.49 -3.90 -15.45
N LEU A 222 -7.00 -3.22 -14.42
CA LEU A 222 -8.26 -3.54 -13.75
C LEU A 222 -9.47 -2.76 -14.28
N ALA A 223 -9.31 -1.98 -15.34
CA ALA A 223 -10.42 -1.24 -15.92
C ALA A 223 -11.36 -2.19 -16.67
N ASN A 224 -12.66 -2.09 -16.39
CA ASN A 224 -13.71 -2.82 -17.12
C ASN A 224 -14.73 -1.82 -17.69
N THR A 225 -14.72 -1.64 -18.99
CA THR A 225 -15.62 -0.71 -19.68
C THR A 225 -17.08 -1.19 -19.70
N SER A 226 -17.33 -2.48 -19.41
CA SER A 226 -18.67 -3.04 -19.33
C SER A 226 -19.30 -2.89 -17.94
N ASP A 227 -18.57 -2.37 -16.94
CA ASP A 227 -19.11 -2.06 -15.61
C ASP A 227 -19.98 -0.80 -15.69
N PRO A 228 -21.29 -0.85 -15.37
CA PRO A 228 -22.17 0.31 -15.46
C PRO A 228 -21.87 1.38 -14.38
N LEU A 229 -21.04 1.08 -13.38
CA LEU A 229 -20.65 1.93 -12.25
C LEU A 229 -21.80 2.37 -11.32
N THR A 230 -23.01 1.91 -11.55
CA THR A 230 -24.25 2.34 -10.85
C THR A 230 -24.84 1.25 -9.98
N ILE A 231 -24.24 0.05 -9.97
CA ILE A 231 -24.68 -1.08 -9.15
C ILE A 231 -23.63 -1.42 -8.10
N LYS A 232 -24.09 -2.01 -6.99
CA LYS A 232 -23.22 -2.40 -5.88
C LYS A 232 -22.19 -3.43 -6.34
N VAL A 233 -20.95 -3.31 -5.89
CA VAL A 233 -19.85 -4.20 -6.29
C VAL A 233 -20.09 -5.68 -5.96
N PHE A 234 -20.98 -5.96 -5.01
CA PHE A 234 -21.35 -7.31 -4.60
C PHE A 234 -22.50 -7.92 -5.41
N ASP A 235 -23.11 -7.17 -6.34
CA ASP A 235 -24.17 -7.68 -7.21
C ASP A 235 -23.63 -8.86 -8.04
N PRO A 236 -24.34 -10.00 -8.09
CA PRO A 236 -23.88 -11.19 -8.81
C PRO A 236 -23.55 -10.94 -10.29
N SER A 237 -24.22 -9.97 -10.93
CA SER A 237 -24.00 -9.63 -12.32
C SER A 237 -22.64 -8.99 -12.61
N ILE A 238 -21.97 -8.40 -11.58
CA ILE A 238 -20.70 -7.67 -11.73
C ILE A 238 -19.62 -8.09 -10.72
N ARG A 239 -19.98 -8.85 -9.69
CA ARG A 239 -19.04 -9.26 -8.65
C ARG A 239 -17.79 -9.92 -9.22
N GLY A 240 -16.61 -9.44 -8.80
CA GLY A 240 -15.31 -9.88 -9.29
C GLY A 240 -14.94 -9.35 -10.68
N ARG A 241 -15.82 -8.57 -11.34
CA ARG A 241 -15.60 -7.94 -12.65
C ARG A 241 -15.84 -6.43 -12.63
N THR A 242 -15.92 -5.82 -11.46
CA THR A 242 -16.06 -4.36 -11.31
C THR A 242 -14.85 -3.64 -11.89
N SER A 243 -15.08 -2.47 -12.50
CA SER A 243 -14.01 -1.59 -12.91
C SER A 243 -13.29 -1.02 -11.70
N GLN A 244 -11.96 -1.15 -11.68
CA GLN A 244 -11.13 -0.60 -10.62
C GLN A 244 -10.07 0.33 -11.21
N PHE A 245 -9.57 1.24 -10.40
CA PHE A 245 -8.38 2.01 -10.68
C PHE A 245 -7.24 1.54 -9.77
N ALA A 246 -6.01 1.71 -10.22
CA ALA A 246 -4.82 1.44 -9.44
C ALA A 246 -3.88 2.65 -9.56
N TYR A 247 -3.70 3.38 -8.48
CA TYR A 247 -2.91 4.60 -8.40
C TYR A 247 -1.68 4.39 -7.54
N ALA A 248 -0.54 4.90 -8.00
CA ALA A 248 0.68 5.03 -7.24
C ALA A 248 0.93 6.50 -6.91
N PHE A 249 1.16 6.77 -5.64
CA PHE A 249 1.56 8.08 -5.12
C PHE A 249 2.93 7.94 -4.46
N ARG A 250 3.81 8.90 -4.71
CA ARG A 250 5.16 8.90 -4.13
C ARG A 250 5.27 10.02 -3.10
N LYS A 251 5.82 9.69 -1.93
CA LYS A 251 6.24 10.72 -0.98
C LYS A 251 7.49 11.42 -1.53
N PRO A 252 7.49 12.74 -1.71
CA PRO A 252 8.67 13.46 -2.19
C PRO A 252 9.90 13.16 -1.33
N GLY A 253 11.09 13.19 -1.94
CA GLY A 253 12.34 13.25 -1.20
C GLY A 253 12.41 14.57 -0.46
N GLY A 254 12.92 14.60 0.77
CA GLY A 254 13.21 15.85 1.45
C GLY A 254 14.14 16.70 0.56
N VAL A 255 13.83 17.98 0.42
CA VAL A 255 14.79 18.93 -0.14
C VAL A 255 16.01 18.93 0.79
N ARG A 256 17.16 18.59 0.25
CA ARG A 256 18.43 18.67 0.98
C ARG A 256 18.90 20.12 1.04
#